data_4cb1da8c35249a29b86aacbdd4ea6a98
#
_entry.id   4cb1da8c35249a29b86aacbdd4ea6a98
#
_cell.length_a   1.000
_cell.length_b   1.000
_cell.length_c   1.000
_cell.angle_alpha   90.00
_cell.angle_beta   90.00
_cell.angle_gamma   90.00
#
_symmetry.space_group_name_H-M   'P 1'
#
loop_
_entity.id
_entity.type
_entity.pdbx_description
1 polymer ?
#
loop_
_entity_poly.entity_id
_entity_poly.type
_entity_poly.pdbx_seq_one_letter_code
_entity_poly.pdbx_strand_id
1 'polypeptide(L)'
;MTDPITDDTSRALRTAWFDYLDTIEPLRPALHAYGLKLTGDVWDAEDLVQDTLLKGFAMIGRGDLHGPGSPVADPKAYLFRTATNLWIDRARRAARERAWLGEPLAQTPPSDPDAARQGAEALFSAASPQARAAVVLKDVFDFTLEEIADQLRTTVGGVKSALHRGRAALAAAPPDPPPRDGPSQALVERFIAAFNSRDVPTLTAVLTEACSIEVPGVGGGRGRRGGWAEASVGHTGARLEAGVYRGEPVVLFFNDAGRLYDIVRLEGDDDLVSRITNYCYCPDTLKAVAAELSLEVSLLGYHQPPQILTRMIATTTLPWGEGMKLH
;
A
#
# COMPACT_ATOMS: atom_id res chain seq x y z
N MET A 1 -17.39 -8.42 -29.40
CA MET A 1 -16.33 -8.36 -30.43
C MET A 1 -15.52 -7.12 -30.06
N THR A 2 -14.39 -7.30 -29.37
CA THR A 2 -13.52 -6.21 -28.87
C THR A 2 -12.77 -5.63 -30.06
N ASP A 3 -12.71 -4.32 -30.16
CA ASP A 3 -11.99 -3.61 -31.23
C ASP A 3 -10.48 -3.98 -31.16
N PRO A 4 -9.87 -4.51 -32.24
CA PRO A 4 -8.47 -4.93 -32.26
C PRO A 4 -7.49 -3.81 -31.90
N ILE A 5 -7.83 -2.55 -32.16
CA ILE A 5 -7.04 -1.38 -31.79
C ILE A 5 -6.99 -1.21 -30.26
N THR A 6 -8.09 -1.47 -29.56
CA THR A 6 -8.17 -1.37 -28.10
C THR A 6 -7.34 -2.46 -27.41
N ASP A 7 -7.31 -3.67 -27.97
CA ASP A 7 -6.55 -4.79 -27.42
C ASP A 7 -5.03 -4.59 -27.57
N ASP A 8 -4.58 -4.09 -28.73
CA ASP A 8 -3.16 -3.83 -29.00
C ASP A 8 -2.61 -2.67 -28.15
N THR A 9 -3.38 -1.59 -28.00
CA THR A 9 -3.02 -0.47 -27.10
C THR A 9 -2.96 -0.91 -25.65
N SER A 10 -3.90 -1.72 -25.18
CA SER A 10 -3.91 -2.26 -23.82
C SER A 10 -2.73 -3.20 -23.56
N ARG A 11 -2.30 -3.96 -24.56
CA ARG A 11 -1.12 -4.82 -24.49
C ARG A 11 0.17 -4.01 -24.42
N ALA A 12 0.31 -2.99 -25.26
CA ALA A 12 1.47 -2.10 -25.26
C ALA A 12 1.63 -1.35 -23.93
N LEU A 13 0.53 -0.84 -23.36
CA LEU A 13 0.54 -0.18 -22.06
C LEU A 13 0.97 -1.14 -20.94
N ARG A 14 0.48 -2.38 -20.94
CA ARG A 14 0.89 -3.40 -19.95
C ARG A 14 2.37 -3.73 -20.08
N THR A 15 2.87 -3.92 -21.29
CA THR A 15 4.31 -4.18 -21.51
C THR A 15 5.14 -3.02 -20.98
N ALA A 16 4.80 -1.79 -21.35
CA ALA A 16 5.50 -0.60 -20.85
C ALA A 16 5.44 -0.46 -19.32
N TRP A 17 4.31 -0.84 -18.70
CA TRP A 17 4.18 -0.87 -17.24
C TRP A 17 5.13 -1.89 -16.59
N PHE A 18 5.22 -3.11 -17.13
CA PHE A 18 6.12 -4.12 -16.59
C PHE A 18 7.60 -3.76 -16.81
N ASP A 19 7.97 -3.27 -17.98
CA ASP A 19 9.34 -2.78 -18.24
C ASP A 19 9.73 -1.66 -17.28
N TYR A 20 8.78 -0.79 -16.95
CA TYR A 20 8.97 0.24 -15.93
C TYR A 20 9.16 -0.37 -14.54
N LEU A 21 8.31 -1.29 -14.12
CA LEU A 21 8.40 -1.95 -12.82
C LEU A 21 9.75 -2.67 -12.68
N ASP A 22 10.21 -3.37 -13.70
CA ASP A 22 11.52 -4.04 -13.71
C ASP A 22 12.67 -3.02 -13.54
N THR A 23 12.58 -1.87 -14.22
CA THR A 23 13.58 -0.81 -14.14
C THR A 23 13.68 -0.21 -12.73
N ILE A 24 12.56 -0.06 -12.03
CA ILE A 24 12.53 0.56 -10.70
C ILE A 24 12.56 -0.45 -9.55
N GLU A 25 12.50 -1.75 -9.83
CA GLU A 25 12.52 -2.81 -8.82
C GLU A 25 13.65 -2.62 -7.77
N PRO A 26 14.89 -2.28 -8.14
CA PRO A 26 15.96 -2.07 -7.17
C PRO A 26 15.71 -0.93 -6.17
N LEU A 27 14.81 0.00 -6.50
CA LEU A 27 14.48 1.15 -5.65
C LEU A 27 13.29 0.87 -4.72
N ARG A 28 12.48 -0.14 -5.01
CA ARG A 28 11.25 -0.42 -4.26
C ARG A 28 11.48 -0.68 -2.78
N PRO A 29 12.45 -1.50 -2.34
CA PRO A 29 12.69 -1.73 -0.91
C PRO A 29 13.00 -0.44 -0.15
N ALA A 30 13.81 0.44 -0.73
CA ALA A 30 14.15 1.73 -0.12
C ALA A 30 12.93 2.67 -0.10
N LEU A 31 12.13 2.68 -1.16
CA LEU A 31 10.91 3.49 -1.25
C LEU A 31 9.85 3.00 -0.25
N HIS A 32 9.67 1.68 -0.10
CA HIS A 32 8.77 1.09 0.89
C HIS A 32 9.23 1.41 2.33
N ALA A 33 10.52 1.23 2.64
CA ALA A 33 11.07 1.59 3.94
C ALA A 33 10.90 3.09 4.23
N TYR A 34 11.01 3.95 3.23
CA TYR A 34 10.71 5.37 3.33
C TYR A 34 9.23 5.61 3.65
N GLY A 35 8.34 5.00 2.88
CA GLY A 35 6.89 5.07 3.11
C GLY A 35 6.52 4.63 4.53
N LEU A 36 7.06 3.50 4.99
CA LEU A 36 6.83 2.97 6.34
C LEU A 36 7.28 3.95 7.44
N LYS A 37 8.43 4.63 7.26
CA LYS A 37 8.88 5.66 8.22
C LYS A 37 8.01 6.91 8.18
N LEU A 38 7.43 7.26 7.04
CA LEU A 38 6.53 8.39 6.91
C LEU A 38 5.14 8.11 7.51
N THR A 39 4.58 6.97 7.21
CA THR A 39 3.19 6.61 7.57
C THR A 39 3.11 5.98 8.95
N GLY A 40 4.12 5.19 9.34
CA GLY A 40 4.11 4.34 10.54
C GLY A 40 3.31 3.04 10.36
N ASP A 41 2.70 2.83 9.20
CA ASP A 41 1.82 1.71 8.90
C ASP A 41 2.24 1.03 7.58
N VAL A 42 2.27 -0.31 7.55
CA VAL A 42 2.79 -1.07 6.42
C VAL A 42 1.87 -0.99 5.20
N TRP A 43 0.55 -0.92 5.45
CA TRP A 43 -0.45 -0.85 4.38
C TRP A 43 -0.45 0.54 3.73
N ASP A 44 -0.42 1.60 4.53
CA ASP A 44 -0.29 2.98 4.04
C ASP A 44 1.04 3.21 3.33
N ALA A 45 2.11 2.52 3.76
CA ALA A 45 3.40 2.55 3.08
C ALA A 45 3.31 1.94 1.68
N GLU A 46 2.68 0.77 1.55
CA GLU A 46 2.47 0.14 0.24
C GLU A 46 1.58 1.00 -0.66
N ASP A 47 0.49 1.53 -0.15
CA ASP A 47 -0.38 2.45 -0.91
C ASP A 47 0.37 3.69 -1.39
N LEU A 48 1.27 4.22 -0.55
CA LEU A 48 2.12 5.35 -0.94
C LEU A 48 3.12 4.96 -2.03
N VAL A 49 3.70 3.78 -1.95
CA VAL A 49 4.57 3.23 -2.99
C VAL A 49 3.80 3.09 -4.30
N GLN A 50 2.64 2.44 -4.29
CA GLN A 50 1.83 2.22 -5.50
C GLN A 50 1.45 3.53 -6.18
N ASP A 51 0.95 4.52 -5.44
CA ASP A 51 0.63 5.84 -5.99
C ASP A 51 1.87 6.56 -6.56
N THR A 52 3.03 6.39 -5.90
CA THR A 52 4.29 6.95 -6.37
C THR A 52 4.70 6.34 -7.70
N LEU A 53 4.57 5.01 -7.83
CA LEU A 53 4.91 4.28 -9.05
C LEU A 53 3.96 4.65 -10.21
N LEU A 54 2.66 4.74 -9.94
CA LEU A 54 1.68 5.18 -10.94
C LEU A 54 1.98 6.60 -11.45
N LYS A 55 2.33 7.53 -10.57
CA LYS A 55 2.74 8.88 -10.99
C LYS A 55 4.06 8.87 -11.75
N GLY A 56 5.02 8.04 -11.35
CA GLY A 56 6.26 7.84 -12.08
C GLY A 56 6.01 7.34 -13.50
N PHE A 57 5.17 6.32 -13.64
CA PHE A 57 4.81 5.77 -14.95
C PHE A 57 4.11 6.79 -15.86
N ALA A 58 3.21 7.59 -15.32
CA ALA A 58 2.53 8.63 -16.09
C ALA A 58 3.49 9.70 -16.66
N MET A 59 4.63 9.93 -16.01
CA MET A 59 5.68 10.82 -16.52
C MET A 59 6.44 10.19 -17.69
N ILE A 60 6.66 8.86 -17.66
CA ILE A 60 7.30 8.12 -18.77
C ILE A 60 6.49 8.26 -20.05
N GLY A 61 5.18 8.06 -19.95
CA GLY A 61 4.27 8.19 -21.09
C GLY A 61 4.27 9.59 -21.76
N ARG A 62 4.81 10.60 -21.07
CA ARG A 62 4.99 11.97 -21.63
C ARG A 62 6.33 12.16 -22.35
N GLY A 63 7.15 11.13 -22.48
CA GLY A 63 8.46 11.22 -23.16
C GLY A 63 9.57 11.90 -22.36
N ASP A 64 9.33 12.17 -21.08
CA ASP A 64 10.23 13.00 -20.24
C ASP A 64 11.40 12.22 -19.61
N LEU A 65 11.53 10.90 -19.87
CA LEU A 65 12.52 10.07 -19.17
C LEU A 65 13.91 9.98 -19.81
N HIS A 66 14.05 10.28 -21.09
CA HIS A 66 15.30 10.04 -21.82
C HIS A 66 15.68 11.22 -22.72
N GLY A 67 16.30 12.26 -22.13
CA GLY A 67 16.88 13.36 -22.89
C GLY A 67 17.78 14.24 -22.03
N PRO A 68 18.75 14.98 -22.62
CA PRO A 68 19.49 15.99 -21.89
C PRO A 68 18.52 17.08 -21.43
N GLY A 69 18.31 17.16 -20.12
CA GLY A 69 17.31 18.05 -19.51
C GLY A 69 16.04 17.35 -19.00
N SER A 70 15.96 16.01 -19.08
CA SER A 70 14.87 15.25 -18.45
C SER A 70 14.77 15.56 -16.96
N PRO A 71 13.56 15.87 -16.42
CA PRO A 71 13.36 16.04 -14.97
C PRO A 71 13.64 14.76 -14.17
N VAL A 72 13.95 13.64 -14.84
CA VAL A 72 14.24 12.33 -14.22
C VAL A 72 15.70 11.91 -14.50
N ALA A 73 16.64 12.86 -14.45
CA ALA A 73 18.06 12.54 -14.45
C ALA A 73 18.47 11.61 -13.28
N ASP A 74 17.70 11.65 -12.18
CA ASP A 74 17.82 10.75 -11.03
C ASP A 74 16.43 10.16 -10.69
N PRO A 75 16.13 8.93 -11.15
CA PRO A 75 14.87 8.24 -10.84
C PRO A 75 14.63 8.08 -9.34
N LYS A 76 15.67 7.85 -8.55
CA LYS A 76 15.57 7.72 -7.10
C LYS A 76 15.09 9.03 -6.48
N ALA A 77 15.78 10.14 -6.74
CA ALA A 77 15.40 11.46 -6.23
C ALA A 77 13.97 11.84 -6.66
N TYR A 78 13.59 11.53 -7.90
CA TYR A 78 12.25 11.77 -8.40
C TYR A 78 11.18 10.99 -7.65
N LEU A 79 11.37 9.67 -7.46
CA LEU A 79 10.39 8.82 -6.75
C LEU A 79 10.26 9.23 -5.28
N PHE A 80 11.36 9.51 -4.59
CA PHE A 80 11.33 9.97 -3.20
C PHE A 80 10.64 11.33 -3.06
N ARG A 81 10.89 12.26 -3.99
CA ARG A 81 10.16 13.55 -4.06
C ARG A 81 8.67 13.35 -4.28
N THR A 82 8.31 12.46 -5.19
CA THR A 82 6.91 12.15 -5.50
C THR A 82 6.20 11.55 -4.28
N ALA A 83 6.81 10.56 -3.63
CA ALA A 83 6.30 9.95 -2.40
C ALA A 83 6.13 11.00 -1.28
N THR A 84 7.13 11.87 -1.10
CA THR A 84 7.08 12.94 -0.10
C THR A 84 5.90 13.88 -0.33
N ASN A 85 5.71 14.34 -1.57
CA ASN A 85 4.62 15.24 -1.92
C ASN A 85 3.25 14.57 -1.72
N LEU A 86 3.10 13.33 -2.19
CA LEU A 86 1.88 12.55 -2.00
C LEU A 86 1.53 12.40 -0.51
N TRP A 87 2.51 12.02 0.30
CA TRP A 87 2.29 11.84 1.73
C TRP A 87 1.93 13.17 2.43
N ILE A 88 2.64 14.27 2.13
CA ILE A 88 2.31 15.59 2.67
C ILE A 88 0.88 16.00 2.29
N ASP A 89 0.48 15.77 1.05
CA ASP A 89 -0.87 16.11 0.59
C ASP A 89 -1.95 15.26 1.26
N ARG A 90 -1.69 13.93 1.44
CA ARG A 90 -2.59 13.03 2.20
C ARG A 90 -2.72 13.50 3.65
N ALA A 91 -1.60 13.77 4.33
CA ALA A 91 -1.60 14.21 5.73
C ALA A 91 -2.31 15.56 5.92
N ARG A 92 -2.14 16.51 4.98
CA ARG A 92 -2.86 17.79 5.00
C ARG A 92 -4.36 17.62 4.75
N ARG A 93 -4.75 16.68 3.89
CA ARG A 93 -6.16 16.36 3.65
C ARG A 93 -6.80 15.76 4.90
N ALA A 94 -6.18 14.74 5.48
CA ALA A 94 -6.65 14.10 6.71
C ALA A 94 -6.75 15.10 7.88
N ALA A 95 -5.81 16.04 8.02
CA ALA A 95 -5.89 17.10 9.03
C ALA A 95 -7.08 18.06 8.80
N ARG A 96 -7.39 18.40 7.54
CA ARG A 96 -8.55 19.25 7.22
C ARG A 96 -9.87 18.52 7.47
N GLU A 97 -9.96 17.23 7.14
CA GLU A 97 -11.14 16.41 7.37
C GLU A 97 -11.43 16.29 8.87
N ARG A 98 -10.41 16.01 9.70
CA ARG A 98 -10.56 15.98 11.17
C ARG A 98 -11.01 17.33 11.73
N ALA A 99 -10.42 18.43 11.28
CA ALA A 99 -10.81 19.78 11.69
C ALA A 99 -12.28 20.10 11.29
N TRP A 100 -12.74 19.61 10.14
CA TRP A 100 -14.12 19.79 9.70
C TRP A 100 -15.11 18.95 10.52
N LEU A 101 -14.70 17.76 10.96
CA LEU A 101 -15.50 16.89 11.86
C LEU A 101 -15.53 17.40 13.30
N GLY A 102 -14.82 18.50 13.61
CA GLY A 102 -14.82 19.08 14.96
C GLY A 102 -13.99 18.30 15.97
N GLU A 103 -13.13 17.39 15.52
CA GLU A 103 -12.21 16.67 16.39
C GLU A 103 -11.16 17.66 16.95
N PRO A 104 -11.00 17.76 18.29
CA PRO A 104 -10.05 18.67 18.88
C PRO A 104 -8.64 18.32 18.44
N LEU A 105 -7.93 19.25 17.84
CA LEU A 105 -6.48 19.18 17.71
C LEU A 105 -5.93 19.08 19.13
N ALA A 106 -5.33 17.96 19.48
CA ALA A 106 -4.79 17.72 20.81
C ALA A 106 -3.85 18.86 21.21
N GLN A 107 -4.30 19.68 22.15
CA GLN A 107 -3.53 20.73 22.79
C GLN A 107 -3.30 20.31 24.23
N THR A 108 -2.05 20.23 24.62
CA THR A 108 -1.52 20.09 25.97
C THR A 108 -1.11 18.66 26.38
N PRO A 109 0.14 18.45 26.83
CA PRO A 109 0.58 17.16 27.34
C PRO A 109 -0.06 16.91 28.70
N PRO A 110 -0.68 15.73 28.91
CA PRO A 110 -1.25 15.35 30.19
C PRO A 110 -0.16 14.89 31.18
N SER A 111 -0.43 15.08 32.46
CA SER A 111 0.46 14.73 33.57
C SER A 111 0.34 13.29 34.08
N ASP A 112 -0.35 12.43 33.36
CA ASP A 112 -0.57 11.03 33.66
C ASP A 112 0.17 10.14 32.65
N PRO A 113 0.85 9.02 33.05
CA PRO A 113 1.58 8.13 32.14
C PRO A 113 0.71 7.48 31.05
N ASP A 114 -0.56 7.18 31.29
CA ASP A 114 -1.48 6.68 30.29
C ASP A 114 -2.00 7.80 29.37
N ALA A 115 -2.11 9.00 29.89
CA ALA A 115 -2.38 10.19 29.11
C ALA A 115 -1.12 10.72 28.39
N ALA A 116 0.09 10.40 28.85
CA ALA A 116 1.33 10.66 28.13
C ALA A 116 1.45 9.76 26.87
N ARG A 117 0.90 8.56 26.88
CA ARG A 117 0.76 7.71 25.69
C ARG A 117 -0.13 8.33 24.63
N GLN A 118 -1.33 8.79 25.03
CA GLN A 118 -2.26 9.50 24.13
C GLN A 118 -1.70 10.86 23.67
N GLY A 119 -0.95 11.56 24.56
CA GLY A 119 -0.28 12.81 24.25
C GLY A 119 0.89 12.65 23.28
N ALA A 120 1.56 11.50 23.26
CA ALA A 120 2.64 11.22 22.34
C ALA A 120 2.14 10.94 20.91
N GLU A 121 0.95 10.32 20.75
CA GLU A 121 0.26 10.22 19.46
C GLU A 121 -0.10 11.60 18.91
N ALA A 122 -0.58 12.49 19.78
CA ALA A 122 -0.85 13.88 19.44
C ALA A 122 0.43 14.64 19.07
N LEU A 123 1.58 14.38 19.71
CA LEU A 123 2.87 15.00 19.39
C LEU A 123 3.47 14.43 18.10
N PHE A 124 3.28 13.14 17.81
CA PHE A 124 3.66 12.54 16.53
C PHE A 124 2.81 13.09 15.37
N SER A 125 1.53 13.30 15.60
CA SER A 125 0.64 14.02 14.68
C SER A 125 0.92 15.54 14.67
N ALA A 126 1.51 16.10 15.71
CA ALA A 126 1.87 17.52 15.82
C ALA A 126 3.16 17.90 15.08
N ALA A 127 4.05 16.94 14.78
CA ALA A 127 5.14 17.20 13.83
C ALA A 127 4.51 17.46 12.45
N SER A 128 4.75 18.67 11.92
CA SER A 128 4.25 18.95 10.57
C SER A 128 4.72 17.85 9.61
N PRO A 129 3.91 17.45 8.61
CA PRO A 129 4.30 16.45 7.63
C PRO A 129 5.68 16.72 6.99
N GLN A 130 5.98 17.99 6.71
CA GLN A 130 7.28 18.41 6.20
C GLN A 130 8.43 18.15 7.18
N ALA A 131 8.20 18.34 8.49
CA ALA A 131 9.23 18.09 9.51
C ALA A 131 9.56 16.60 9.62
N ARG A 132 8.55 15.73 9.57
CA ARG A 132 8.73 14.27 9.53
C ARG A 132 9.49 13.85 8.28
N ALA A 133 9.08 14.30 7.10
CA ALA A 133 9.78 14.02 5.85
C ALA A 133 11.24 14.46 5.88
N ALA A 134 11.53 15.65 6.39
CA ALA A 134 12.90 16.14 6.53
C ALA A 134 13.78 15.22 7.38
N VAL A 135 13.26 14.76 8.53
CA VAL A 135 13.98 13.83 9.42
C VAL A 135 14.25 12.51 8.73
N VAL A 136 13.25 11.91 8.12
CA VAL A 136 13.41 10.60 7.46
C VAL A 136 14.38 10.70 6.28
N LEU A 137 14.28 11.74 5.46
CA LEU A 137 15.21 11.96 4.34
C LEU A 137 16.65 12.15 4.83
N LYS A 138 16.85 12.89 5.94
CA LYS A 138 18.19 13.15 6.47
C LYS A 138 18.76 11.97 7.24
N ASP A 139 18.01 11.45 8.22
CA ASP A 139 18.55 10.56 9.24
C ASP A 139 18.50 9.06 8.82
N VAL A 140 17.67 8.72 7.85
CA VAL A 140 17.53 7.34 7.34
C VAL A 140 18.12 7.16 5.94
N PHE A 141 17.94 8.15 5.06
CA PHE A 141 18.35 8.05 3.65
C PHE A 141 19.53 8.95 3.29
N ASP A 142 20.07 9.70 4.27
CA ASP A 142 21.29 10.53 4.19
C ASP A 142 21.30 11.56 3.05
N PHE A 143 20.14 12.06 2.67
CA PHE A 143 20.05 13.17 1.71
C PHE A 143 20.75 14.42 2.27
N THR A 144 21.36 15.20 1.40
CA THR A 144 21.94 16.49 1.75
C THR A 144 20.85 17.52 2.13
N LEU A 145 21.21 18.56 2.85
CA LEU A 145 20.23 19.60 3.21
C LEU A 145 19.71 20.34 1.98
N GLU A 146 20.52 20.47 0.95
CA GLU A 146 20.20 21.06 -0.34
C GLU A 146 19.17 20.22 -1.11
N GLU A 147 19.39 18.90 -1.19
CA GLU A 147 18.44 17.97 -1.81
C GLU A 147 17.10 17.95 -1.07
N ILE A 148 17.12 17.95 0.26
CA ILE A 148 15.91 18.03 1.08
C ILE A 148 15.19 19.36 0.86
N ALA A 149 15.92 20.47 0.77
CA ALA A 149 15.36 21.79 0.51
C ALA A 149 14.64 21.82 -0.85
N ASP A 150 15.26 21.24 -1.88
CA ASP A 150 14.63 21.11 -3.21
C ASP A 150 13.40 20.19 -3.18
N GLN A 151 13.49 19.01 -2.52
CA GLN A 151 12.36 18.07 -2.41
C GLN A 151 11.16 18.67 -1.68
N LEU A 152 11.39 19.38 -0.58
CA LEU A 152 10.34 19.98 0.25
C LEU A 152 9.93 21.41 -0.22
N ARG A 153 10.53 21.91 -1.30
CA ARG A 153 10.31 23.26 -1.84
C ARG A 153 10.47 24.34 -0.76
N THR A 154 11.60 24.28 -0.07
CA THR A 154 11.94 25.20 1.03
C THR A 154 13.40 25.63 0.95
N THR A 155 13.90 26.36 1.94
CA THR A 155 15.31 26.73 2.05
C THR A 155 16.08 25.78 2.96
N VAL A 156 17.41 25.74 2.85
CA VAL A 156 18.27 25.00 3.78
C VAL A 156 18.03 25.39 5.24
N GLY A 157 17.78 26.68 5.51
CA GLY A 157 17.38 27.18 6.83
C GLY A 157 16.04 26.60 7.29
N GLY A 158 15.08 26.51 6.36
CA GLY A 158 13.79 25.87 6.60
C GLY A 158 13.93 24.38 6.93
N VAL A 159 14.82 23.65 6.21
CA VAL A 159 15.15 22.24 6.50
C VAL A 159 15.74 22.08 7.90
N LYS A 160 16.74 22.90 8.28
CA LYS A 160 17.33 22.84 9.63
C LYS A 160 16.28 23.04 10.72
N SER A 161 15.36 23.99 10.53
CA SER A 161 14.24 24.23 11.45
C SER A 161 13.25 23.06 11.48
N ALA A 162 12.97 22.45 10.32
CA ALA A 162 12.10 21.26 10.21
C ALA A 162 12.74 20.05 10.92
N LEU A 163 14.03 19.80 10.72
CA LEU A 163 14.80 18.75 11.40
C LEU A 163 14.76 18.90 12.92
N HIS A 164 14.97 20.10 13.42
CA HIS A 164 14.93 20.35 14.87
C HIS A 164 13.54 20.01 15.45
N ARG A 165 12.46 20.52 14.85
CA ARG A 165 11.09 20.24 15.31
C ARG A 165 10.71 18.76 15.12
N GLY A 166 11.09 18.16 13.98
CA GLY A 166 10.76 16.77 13.67
C GLY A 166 11.44 15.78 14.61
N ARG A 167 12.72 15.98 14.93
CA ARG A 167 13.45 15.13 15.88
C ARG A 167 12.89 15.22 17.30
N ALA A 168 12.53 16.43 17.74
CA ALA A 168 11.88 16.61 19.04
C ALA A 168 10.53 15.88 19.12
N ALA A 169 9.71 15.98 18.08
CA ALA A 169 8.43 15.29 18.02
C ALA A 169 8.56 13.75 17.92
N LEU A 170 9.54 13.25 17.14
CA LEU A 170 9.78 11.81 17.02
C LEU A 170 10.33 11.19 18.32
N ALA A 171 11.13 11.94 19.09
CA ALA A 171 11.62 11.48 20.40
C ALA A 171 10.50 11.35 21.44
N ALA A 172 9.38 12.05 21.25
CA ALA A 172 8.21 12.01 22.13
C ALA A 172 7.10 11.05 21.64
N ALA A 173 7.25 10.44 20.46
CA ALA A 173 6.22 9.63 19.84
C ALA A 173 6.16 8.21 20.45
N PRO A 174 4.96 7.60 20.59
CA PRO A 174 4.80 6.21 20.95
C PRO A 174 5.35 5.29 19.83
N PRO A 175 5.72 4.05 20.18
CA PRO A 175 6.33 3.12 19.22
C PRO A 175 5.38 2.65 18.11
N ASP A 176 4.08 2.55 18.37
CA ASP A 176 3.12 1.92 17.46
C ASP A 176 1.89 2.79 17.17
N PRO A 177 1.39 2.83 15.92
CA PRO A 177 0.10 3.43 15.61
C PRO A 177 -1.05 2.62 16.24
N PRO A 178 -2.21 3.25 16.51
CA PRO A 178 -3.39 2.54 17.02
C PRO A 178 -3.85 1.49 16.01
N PRO A 179 -4.47 0.38 16.48
CA PRO A 179 -5.10 -0.60 15.61
C PRO A 179 -6.14 0.08 14.71
N ARG A 180 -6.26 -0.38 13.48
CA ARG A 180 -7.31 0.06 12.57
C ARG A 180 -8.60 -0.70 12.86
N ASP A 181 -9.73 -0.04 12.62
CA ASP A 181 -11.01 -0.73 12.56
C ASP A 181 -10.98 -1.70 11.38
N GLY A 182 -11.15 -2.99 11.68
CA GLY A 182 -11.20 -4.09 10.71
C GLY A 182 -12.52 -4.84 10.80
N PRO A 183 -12.75 -5.83 9.94
CA PRO A 183 -13.90 -6.72 10.05
C PRO A 183 -13.82 -7.50 11.36
N SER A 184 -14.98 -7.95 11.85
CA SER A 184 -15.01 -8.79 13.05
C SER A 184 -14.20 -10.08 12.86
N GLN A 185 -13.59 -10.55 13.94
CA GLN A 185 -12.86 -11.83 13.94
C GLN A 185 -13.75 -12.98 13.41
N ALA A 186 -15.05 -12.97 13.75
CA ALA A 186 -16.02 -13.96 13.29
C ALA A 186 -16.20 -13.95 11.77
N LEU A 187 -16.21 -12.77 11.14
CA LEU A 187 -16.29 -12.64 9.68
C LEU A 187 -15.03 -13.20 9.00
N VAL A 188 -13.84 -12.88 9.54
CA VAL A 188 -12.56 -13.42 9.05
C VAL A 188 -12.54 -14.95 9.14
N GLU A 189 -12.98 -15.53 10.25
CA GLU A 189 -13.05 -16.98 10.44
C GLU A 189 -14.04 -17.65 9.48
N ARG A 190 -15.21 -17.05 9.26
CA ARG A 190 -16.19 -17.54 8.28
C ARG A 190 -15.62 -17.51 6.85
N PHE A 191 -14.93 -16.46 6.48
CA PHE A 191 -14.25 -16.33 5.19
C PHE A 191 -13.21 -17.45 5.00
N ILE A 192 -12.34 -17.65 6.00
CA ILE A 192 -11.30 -18.68 5.99
C ILE A 192 -11.90 -20.08 5.92
N ALA A 193 -12.92 -20.38 6.72
CA ALA A 193 -13.57 -21.69 6.72
C ALA A 193 -14.19 -22.00 5.35
N ALA A 194 -14.90 -21.07 4.74
CA ALA A 194 -15.50 -21.23 3.42
C ALA A 194 -14.43 -21.44 2.33
N PHE A 195 -13.33 -20.70 2.39
CA PHE A 195 -12.22 -20.86 1.44
C PHE A 195 -11.55 -22.24 1.60
N ASN A 196 -11.18 -22.63 2.81
CA ASN A 196 -10.48 -23.88 3.08
C ASN A 196 -11.32 -25.12 2.75
N SER A 197 -12.64 -25.05 2.95
CA SER A 197 -13.60 -26.10 2.58
C SER A 197 -13.95 -26.09 1.08
N ARG A 198 -13.43 -25.12 0.30
CA ARG A 198 -13.76 -24.94 -1.12
C ARG A 198 -15.27 -24.68 -1.35
N ASP A 199 -15.95 -24.12 -0.38
CA ASP A 199 -17.37 -23.77 -0.44
C ASP A 199 -17.55 -22.41 -1.10
N VAL A 200 -17.54 -22.40 -2.45
CA VAL A 200 -17.72 -21.17 -3.25
C VAL A 200 -19.04 -20.44 -2.94
N PRO A 201 -20.20 -21.13 -2.79
CA PRO A 201 -21.45 -20.48 -2.41
C PRO A 201 -21.33 -19.72 -1.09
N THR A 202 -20.81 -20.34 -0.02
CA THR A 202 -20.63 -19.69 1.29
C THR A 202 -19.60 -18.57 1.20
N LEU A 203 -18.48 -18.77 0.49
CA LEU A 203 -17.47 -17.71 0.28
C LEU A 203 -18.08 -16.51 -0.45
N THR A 204 -18.91 -16.73 -1.46
CA THR A 204 -19.60 -15.67 -2.19
C THR A 204 -20.62 -14.95 -1.30
N ALA A 205 -21.31 -15.70 -0.41
CA ALA A 205 -22.34 -15.13 0.47
C ALA A 205 -21.77 -14.20 1.54
N VAL A 206 -20.50 -14.33 1.93
CA VAL A 206 -19.85 -13.40 2.88
C VAL A 206 -19.32 -12.13 2.20
N LEU A 207 -19.47 -11.98 0.87
CA LEU A 207 -19.05 -10.78 0.14
C LEU A 207 -20.27 -9.94 -0.23
N THR A 208 -20.14 -8.60 -0.17
CA THR A 208 -21.16 -7.71 -0.73
C THR A 208 -21.23 -7.85 -2.26
N GLU A 209 -22.36 -7.47 -2.87
CA GLU A 209 -22.49 -7.48 -4.34
C GLU A 209 -21.50 -6.52 -5.02
N ALA A 210 -21.21 -5.40 -4.38
CA ALA A 210 -20.26 -4.38 -4.84
C ALA A 210 -18.84 -4.60 -4.31
N CYS A 211 -18.54 -5.78 -3.76
CA CYS A 211 -17.23 -6.08 -3.19
C CYS A 211 -16.12 -5.70 -4.18
N SER A 212 -15.17 -4.89 -3.73
CA SER A 212 -13.99 -4.54 -4.52
C SER A 212 -12.85 -5.50 -4.17
N ILE A 213 -12.12 -5.91 -5.20
CA ILE A 213 -10.95 -6.77 -5.06
C ILE A 213 -9.77 -6.03 -5.67
N GLU A 214 -8.70 -5.92 -4.93
CA GLU A 214 -7.51 -5.18 -5.32
C GLU A 214 -6.26 -6.02 -5.11
N VAL A 215 -5.37 -5.97 -6.09
CA VAL A 215 -4.02 -6.54 -6.02
C VAL A 215 -3.06 -5.39 -6.34
N PRO A 216 -2.42 -4.78 -5.34
CA PRO A 216 -1.54 -3.64 -5.55
C PRO A 216 -0.47 -3.93 -6.61
N GLY A 217 -0.28 -2.99 -7.54
CA GLY A 217 0.65 -3.13 -8.67
C GLY A 217 0.15 -3.96 -9.86
N VAL A 218 -0.95 -4.69 -9.70
CA VAL A 218 -1.55 -5.52 -10.77
C VAL A 218 -2.88 -4.95 -11.26
N GLY A 219 -3.77 -4.60 -10.35
CA GLY A 219 -5.08 -4.06 -10.68
C GLY A 219 -6.16 -4.46 -9.69
N GLY A 220 -7.38 -4.05 -9.98
CA GLY A 220 -8.54 -4.32 -9.14
C GLY A 220 -9.85 -4.34 -9.92
N GLY A 221 -10.95 -4.78 -9.29
CA GLY A 221 -12.28 -4.83 -9.89
C GLY A 221 -13.40 -4.78 -8.86
N ARG A 222 -14.62 -4.51 -9.33
CA ARG A 222 -15.83 -4.45 -8.51
C ARG A 222 -16.93 -5.33 -9.06
N GLY A 223 -17.85 -5.76 -8.18
CA GLY A 223 -19.10 -6.42 -8.56
C GLY A 223 -18.96 -7.84 -9.11
N ARG A 224 -17.85 -8.52 -8.80
CA ARG A 224 -17.56 -9.87 -9.35
C ARG A 224 -17.21 -10.89 -8.28
N ARG A 225 -17.89 -10.79 -7.15
CA ARG A 225 -17.68 -11.66 -6.00
C ARG A 225 -17.64 -13.16 -6.35
N GLY A 226 -18.58 -13.61 -7.20
CA GLY A 226 -18.64 -15.03 -7.60
C GLY A 226 -17.44 -15.46 -8.41
N GLY A 227 -17.07 -14.72 -9.45
CA GLY A 227 -15.93 -15.05 -10.31
C GLY A 227 -14.59 -15.03 -9.58
N TRP A 228 -14.40 -14.12 -8.62
CA TRP A 228 -13.20 -14.12 -7.79
C TRP A 228 -13.16 -15.35 -6.86
N ALA A 229 -14.27 -15.67 -6.21
CA ALA A 229 -14.35 -16.82 -5.31
C ALA A 229 -14.03 -18.12 -6.04
N GLU A 230 -14.63 -18.33 -7.23
CA GLU A 230 -14.34 -19.49 -8.08
C GLU A 230 -12.88 -19.55 -8.50
N ALA A 231 -12.31 -18.43 -8.99
CA ALA A 231 -10.93 -18.37 -9.42
C ALA A 231 -9.97 -18.63 -8.26
N SER A 232 -10.20 -18.02 -7.10
CA SER A 232 -9.32 -18.12 -5.94
C SER A 232 -9.34 -19.52 -5.33
N VAL A 233 -10.51 -20.14 -5.24
CA VAL A 233 -10.65 -21.50 -4.71
C VAL A 233 -10.11 -22.55 -5.68
N GLY A 234 -10.25 -22.33 -6.99
CA GLY A 234 -9.86 -23.29 -8.04
C GLY A 234 -8.35 -23.39 -8.26
N HIS A 235 -7.59 -22.38 -7.89
CA HIS A 235 -6.16 -22.28 -8.30
C HIS A 235 -5.17 -22.80 -7.26
N THR A 236 -5.59 -23.25 -6.06
CA THR A 236 -4.61 -23.32 -4.98
C THR A 236 -4.66 -24.60 -4.16
N GLY A 237 -3.48 -25.21 -3.95
CA GLY A 237 -3.14 -25.93 -2.73
C GLY A 237 -3.02 -25.00 -1.52
N ALA A 238 -3.47 -23.75 -1.61
CA ALA A 238 -3.36 -22.76 -0.56
C ALA A 238 -4.22 -23.12 0.66
N ARG A 239 -3.64 -22.96 1.83
CA ARG A 239 -4.30 -23.01 3.12
C ARG A 239 -4.33 -21.61 3.73
N LEU A 240 -5.50 -21.20 4.22
CA LEU A 240 -5.69 -19.92 4.88
C LEU A 240 -5.72 -20.09 6.38
N GLU A 241 -5.10 -19.16 7.09
CA GLU A 241 -5.15 -19.03 8.54
C GLU A 241 -5.48 -17.60 8.95
N ALA A 242 -6.13 -17.45 10.10
CA ALA A 242 -6.31 -16.16 10.72
C ALA A 242 -5.01 -15.71 11.39
N GLY A 243 -4.65 -14.45 11.17
CA GLY A 243 -3.57 -13.78 11.85
C GLY A 243 -4.03 -12.48 12.49
N VAL A 244 -3.20 -11.95 13.38
CA VAL A 244 -3.39 -10.59 13.91
C VAL A 244 -2.08 -9.83 13.73
N TYR A 245 -2.11 -8.77 12.95
CA TYR A 245 -0.97 -7.89 12.75
C TYR A 245 -1.26 -6.52 13.37
N ARG A 246 -0.52 -6.16 14.41
CA ARG A 246 -0.69 -4.91 15.17
C ARG A 246 -2.14 -4.64 15.61
N GLY A 247 -2.82 -5.70 16.07
CA GLY A 247 -4.22 -5.62 16.50
C GLY A 247 -5.27 -5.69 15.39
N GLU A 248 -4.87 -5.69 14.12
CA GLU A 248 -5.77 -5.84 12.97
C GLU A 248 -5.86 -7.31 12.54
N PRO A 249 -7.08 -7.88 12.37
CA PRO A 249 -7.25 -9.20 11.80
C PRO A 249 -6.79 -9.23 10.33
N VAL A 250 -5.99 -10.23 9.97
CA VAL A 250 -5.52 -10.47 8.60
C VAL A 250 -5.70 -11.93 8.22
N VAL A 251 -5.84 -12.20 6.92
CA VAL A 251 -5.87 -13.56 6.38
C VAL A 251 -4.50 -13.89 5.80
N LEU A 252 -3.90 -14.96 6.29
CA LEU A 252 -2.58 -15.44 5.90
C LEU A 252 -2.74 -16.61 4.92
N PHE A 253 -2.11 -16.52 3.76
CA PHE A 253 -2.13 -17.55 2.72
C PHE A 253 -0.82 -18.32 2.71
N PHE A 254 -0.88 -19.60 2.98
CA PHE A 254 0.26 -20.52 2.97
C PHE A 254 0.22 -21.43 1.76
N ASN A 255 1.39 -21.65 1.14
CA ASN A 255 1.56 -22.65 0.09
C ASN A 255 1.73 -24.07 0.67
N ASP A 256 1.84 -25.09 -0.20
CA ASP A 256 2.01 -26.49 0.20
C ASP A 256 3.26 -26.76 1.05
N ALA A 257 4.28 -25.87 0.97
CA ALA A 257 5.48 -25.95 1.80
C ALA A 257 5.31 -25.26 3.17
N GLY A 258 4.13 -24.76 3.50
CA GLY A 258 3.83 -24.05 4.75
C GLY A 258 4.44 -22.64 4.81
N ARG A 259 4.84 -22.04 3.70
CA ARG A 259 5.38 -20.69 3.64
C ARG A 259 4.30 -19.69 3.29
N LEU A 260 4.32 -18.54 3.95
CA LEU A 260 3.45 -17.41 3.66
C LEU A 260 3.78 -16.84 2.28
N TYR A 261 2.79 -16.71 1.39
CA TYR A 261 3.00 -16.12 0.06
C TYR A 261 2.04 -14.99 -0.27
N ASP A 262 0.97 -14.83 0.52
CA ASP A 262 0.05 -13.70 0.40
C ASP A 262 -0.52 -13.34 1.77
N ILE A 263 -0.82 -12.06 1.93
CA ILE A 263 -1.59 -11.54 3.06
C ILE A 263 -2.79 -10.82 2.46
N VAL A 264 -3.96 -11.15 2.98
CA VAL A 264 -5.19 -10.52 2.53
C VAL A 264 -5.78 -9.72 3.66
N ARG A 265 -6.03 -8.45 3.39
CA ARG A 265 -6.85 -7.59 4.25
C ARG A 265 -8.27 -7.62 3.76
N LEU A 266 -9.18 -7.74 4.72
CA LEU A 266 -10.61 -7.66 4.49
C LEU A 266 -11.10 -6.33 5.10
N GLU A 267 -11.93 -5.61 4.37
CA GLU A 267 -12.67 -4.47 4.89
C GLU A 267 -14.17 -4.76 4.77
N GLY A 268 -14.94 -4.33 5.74
CA GLY A 268 -16.38 -4.57 5.77
C GLY A 268 -16.95 -4.24 7.13
N ASP A 269 -18.21 -4.61 7.31
CA ASP A 269 -18.90 -4.59 8.60
C ASP A 269 -18.84 -5.97 9.26
N ASP A 270 -19.62 -6.19 10.32
CA ASP A 270 -19.65 -7.46 11.06
C ASP A 270 -20.14 -8.65 10.23
N ASP A 271 -20.89 -8.42 9.16
CA ASP A 271 -21.59 -9.45 8.40
C ASP A 271 -20.98 -9.74 7.03
N LEU A 272 -20.51 -8.70 6.31
CA LEU A 272 -20.09 -8.81 4.92
C LEU A 272 -18.79 -8.08 4.60
N VAL A 273 -17.97 -8.70 3.78
CA VAL A 273 -16.74 -8.12 3.22
C VAL A 273 -17.09 -7.19 2.05
N SER A 274 -16.70 -5.95 2.12
CA SER A 274 -16.88 -4.94 1.06
C SER A 274 -15.63 -4.72 0.21
N ARG A 275 -14.44 -5.05 0.74
CA ARG A 275 -13.17 -4.99 0.02
C ARG A 275 -12.24 -6.12 0.43
N ILE A 276 -11.50 -6.61 -0.56
CA ILE A 276 -10.42 -7.59 -0.42
C ILE A 276 -9.17 -6.98 -1.04
N THR A 277 -8.09 -6.86 -0.28
CA THR A 277 -6.80 -6.42 -0.80
C THR A 277 -5.77 -7.54 -0.63
N ASN A 278 -5.22 -8.03 -1.73
CA ASN A 278 -4.23 -9.11 -1.78
C ASN A 278 -2.82 -8.52 -1.97
N TYR A 279 -1.89 -8.82 -1.09
CA TYR A 279 -0.52 -8.29 -1.10
C TYR A 279 0.52 -9.26 -1.69
N CYS A 280 0.11 -10.28 -2.44
CA CYS A 280 1.00 -11.32 -3.00
C CYS A 280 2.14 -10.78 -3.87
N TYR A 281 1.97 -9.62 -4.51
CA TYR A 281 3.01 -8.93 -5.28
C TYR A 281 3.61 -7.72 -4.56
N CYS A 282 3.53 -7.71 -3.23
CA CYS A 282 4.11 -6.69 -2.36
C CYS A 282 5.17 -7.31 -1.44
N PRO A 283 6.34 -7.75 -1.98
CA PRO A 283 7.33 -8.51 -1.22
C PRO A 283 7.88 -7.76 0.00
N ASP A 284 7.95 -6.43 -0.03
CA ASP A 284 8.45 -5.65 1.10
C ASP A 284 7.43 -5.62 2.24
N THR A 285 6.14 -5.48 1.91
CA THR A 285 5.02 -5.60 2.85
C THR A 285 4.95 -7.00 3.46
N LEU A 286 5.03 -8.05 2.62
CA LEU A 286 5.04 -9.44 3.08
C LEU A 286 6.19 -9.71 4.04
N LYS A 287 7.41 -9.27 3.72
CA LYS A 287 8.58 -9.42 4.61
C LYS A 287 8.40 -8.69 5.93
N ALA A 288 7.88 -7.46 5.89
CA ALA A 288 7.69 -6.66 7.11
C ALA A 288 6.69 -7.31 8.07
N VAL A 289 5.54 -7.74 7.56
CA VAL A 289 4.51 -8.42 8.36
C VAL A 289 4.99 -9.79 8.85
N ALA A 290 5.59 -10.59 7.97
CA ALA A 290 6.07 -11.92 8.31
C ALA A 290 7.18 -11.89 9.38
N ALA A 291 8.05 -10.87 9.34
CA ALA A 291 9.08 -10.69 10.36
C ALA A 291 8.49 -10.47 11.77
N GLU A 292 7.43 -9.66 11.87
CA GLU A 292 6.73 -9.43 13.16
C GLU A 292 5.97 -10.68 13.63
N LEU A 293 5.40 -11.46 12.69
CA LEU A 293 4.69 -12.70 12.98
C LEU A 293 5.59 -13.93 13.10
N SER A 294 6.91 -13.80 12.88
CA SER A 294 7.89 -14.90 12.88
C SER A 294 7.56 -15.99 11.86
N LEU A 295 7.12 -15.62 10.65
CA LEU A 295 6.74 -16.52 9.57
C LEU A 295 7.79 -16.56 8.45
N GLU A 296 7.97 -17.73 7.82
CA GLU A 296 8.75 -17.85 6.59
C GLU A 296 7.93 -17.44 5.37
N VAL A 297 8.58 -16.73 4.44
CA VAL A 297 7.91 -16.23 3.23
C VAL A 297 8.34 -16.95 1.96
N SER A 298 7.43 -17.00 0.98
CA SER A 298 7.66 -17.43 -0.39
C SER A 298 7.22 -16.30 -1.32
N LEU A 299 8.16 -15.47 -1.79
CA LEU A 299 7.87 -14.25 -2.52
C LEU A 299 7.60 -14.53 -4.00
N LEU A 300 6.58 -13.90 -4.56
CA LEU A 300 6.20 -13.98 -5.98
C LEU A 300 6.83 -12.87 -6.84
N GLY A 301 7.58 -11.94 -6.22
CA GLY A 301 8.10 -10.75 -6.89
C GLY A 301 7.12 -9.57 -6.83
N TYR A 302 7.38 -8.54 -7.62
CA TYR A 302 6.62 -7.28 -7.59
C TYR A 302 5.49 -7.19 -8.61
N HIS A 303 5.37 -8.15 -9.50
CA HIS A 303 4.30 -8.23 -10.48
C HIS A 303 4.08 -9.67 -10.96
N GLN A 304 2.90 -9.91 -11.51
CA GLN A 304 2.55 -11.21 -12.06
C GLN A 304 3.40 -11.52 -13.30
N PRO A 305 4.04 -12.72 -13.38
CA PRO A 305 4.80 -13.11 -14.56
C PRO A 305 3.92 -13.11 -15.82
N PRO A 306 4.41 -12.62 -16.97
CA PRO A 306 3.65 -12.53 -18.21
C PRO A 306 3.03 -13.85 -18.68
N GLN A 307 3.68 -15.01 -18.39
CA GLN A 307 3.19 -16.33 -18.74
C GLN A 307 1.90 -16.73 -18.00
N ILE A 308 1.72 -16.25 -16.76
CA ILE A 308 0.51 -16.50 -15.96
C ILE A 308 -0.65 -15.65 -16.50
N LEU A 309 -0.37 -14.38 -16.85
CA LEU A 309 -1.34 -13.51 -17.52
C LEU A 309 -1.89 -14.13 -18.80
N THR A 310 -1.02 -14.71 -19.64
CA THR A 310 -1.42 -15.36 -20.90
C THR A 310 -2.32 -16.58 -20.65
N ARG A 311 -2.07 -17.38 -19.61
CA ARG A 311 -2.91 -18.51 -19.23
C ARG A 311 -4.26 -18.06 -18.67
N MET A 312 -4.29 -17.05 -17.81
CA MET A 312 -5.52 -16.48 -17.26
C MET A 312 -6.41 -15.88 -18.36
N ILE A 313 -5.80 -15.21 -19.35
CA ILE A 313 -6.52 -14.65 -20.50
C ILE A 313 -7.08 -15.78 -21.40
N ALA A 314 -6.37 -16.89 -21.55
CA ALA A 314 -6.79 -18.00 -22.41
C ALA A 314 -7.84 -18.90 -21.77
N THR A 315 -7.92 -18.99 -20.44
CA THR A 315 -8.85 -19.89 -19.72
C THR A 315 -10.03 -19.17 -19.09
N THR A 316 -9.98 -17.86 -19.00
CA THR A 316 -11.05 -17.05 -18.41
C THR A 316 -11.42 -15.99 -19.44
N THR A 317 -12.67 -15.89 -19.82
CA THR A 317 -13.28 -14.62 -20.22
C THR A 317 -13.08 -13.71 -19.01
N LEU A 318 -11.85 -13.12 -18.92
CA LEU A 318 -11.50 -12.27 -17.80
C LEU A 318 -12.50 -11.15 -17.75
N PRO A 319 -13.14 -11.01 -16.64
CA PRO A 319 -14.11 -9.98 -16.41
C PRO A 319 -13.52 -8.55 -16.38
N TRP A 320 -12.27 -8.35 -16.68
CA TRP A 320 -11.55 -7.08 -16.72
C TRP A 320 -11.75 -6.28 -18.03
N GLY A 321 -12.54 -6.81 -18.99
CA GLY A 321 -12.70 -6.23 -20.35
C GLY A 321 -13.62 -5.01 -20.44
N GLU A 322 -14.48 -4.74 -19.46
CA GLU A 322 -15.41 -3.61 -19.52
C GLU A 322 -15.40 -2.82 -18.21
N GLY A 323 -14.65 -1.76 -18.13
CA GLY A 323 -14.83 -0.77 -17.06
C GLY A 323 -13.62 -0.12 -16.44
N MET A 324 -12.40 -0.26 -16.95
CA MET A 324 -11.28 0.53 -16.46
C MET A 324 -11.38 1.94 -17.02
N LYS A 325 -12.17 2.81 -16.37
CA LYS A 325 -12.04 4.26 -16.55
C LYS A 325 -10.85 4.71 -15.72
N LEU A 326 -9.80 5.12 -16.42
CA LEU A 326 -8.72 5.91 -15.87
C LEU A 326 -9.32 7.26 -15.46
N HIS A 327 -9.37 7.56 -14.19
CA HIS A 327 -9.63 8.89 -13.65
C HIS A 327 -8.33 9.56 -13.24
#